data_4ffa88d660e7cec36949c1316f34dd6c
#
_entry.id   4ffa88d660e7cec36949c1316f34dd6c
#
_cell.length_a   1.000
_cell.length_b   1.000
_cell.length_c   1.000
_cell.angle_alpha   90.00
_cell.angle_beta   90.00
_cell.angle_gamma   90.00
#
_symmetry.space_group_name_H-M   'P 1'
#
loop_
_entity.id
_entity.type
_entity.pdbx_description
1 polymer ?
#
loop_
_entity_poly.entity_id
_entity_poly.type
_entity_poly.pdbx_seq_one_letter_code
_entity_poly.pdbx_strand_id
1 'polypeptide(L)'
;MKKIVLMLLAVTLANIPSVAQEKLSALSILDRTSERMLTPGGISANFTTTMFQGTQPQETISGTIDILGEKYVMKTPGMSTWFNGTDQWSLIAGNGEVTLSSPTPEELQASSPMAFIGIYKQGFNLSYKKAELRGRKVWDVSLKPKKRGQEPSVIIISIDSKTFEPMCIRIRNKKDWTRISINDFKSGAGLPVGHFNYPAKEYPEYEIIDMR
;
A
#
# COMPACT_ATOMS: atom_id res chain seq x y z
N MET A 1 -74.26 -31.86 14.18
CA MET A 1 -73.39 -31.13 15.12
C MET A 1 -71.94 -31.25 14.64
N LYS A 2 -71.51 -30.28 13.85
CA LYS A 2 -70.16 -30.26 13.26
C LYS A 2 -69.28 -29.38 14.10
N LYS A 3 -68.26 -29.95 14.72
CA LYS A 3 -67.23 -29.18 15.50
C LYS A 3 -66.23 -28.58 14.53
N ILE A 4 -66.19 -27.25 14.48
CA ILE A 4 -65.21 -26.49 13.74
C ILE A 4 -63.96 -26.35 14.65
N VAL A 5 -62.86 -27.01 14.25
CA VAL A 5 -61.55 -26.84 14.89
C VAL A 5 -60.86 -25.65 14.24
N LEU A 6 -60.75 -24.57 15.00
CA LEU A 6 -60.02 -23.36 14.58
C LEU A 6 -58.53 -23.58 14.85
N MET A 7 -57.75 -23.80 13.78
CA MET A 7 -56.31 -23.97 13.86
C MET A 7 -55.66 -22.59 13.83
N LEU A 8 -55.18 -22.11 15.01
CA LEU A 8 -54.43 -20.92 15.15
C LEU A 8 -53.01 -21.15 14.59
N LEU A 9 -52.74 -20.60 13.41
CA LEU A 9 -51.40 -20.56 12.83
C LEU A 9 -50.61 -19.41 13.48
N ALA A 10 -49.76 -19.74 14.47
CA ALA A 10 -48.84 -18.78 15.04
C ALA A 10 -47.70 -18.47 14.06
N VAL A 11 -47.77 -17.33 13.41
CA VAL A 11 -46.67 -16.79 12.57
C VAL A 11 -45.59 -16.29 13.55
N THR A 12 -44.57 -17.09 13.77
CA THR A 12 -43.34 -16.65 14.43
C THR A 12 -42.57 -15.77 13.43
N LEU A 13 -42.66 -14.44 13.56
CA LEU A 13 -41.79 -13.50 12.93
C LEU A 13 -40.37 -13.78 13.46
N ALA A 14 -39.56 -14.52 12.68
CA ALA A 14 -38.13 -14.64 12.90
C ALA A 14 -37.52 -13.27 12.76
N ASN A 15 -37.07 -12.68 13.87
CA ASN A 15 -36.20 -11.52 13.90
C ASN A 15 -34.87 -11.93 13.21
N ILE A 16 -34.78 -11.76 11.90
CA ILE A 16 -33.52 -11.84 11.19
C ILE A 16 -32.74 -10.61 11.61
N PRO A 17 -31.61 -10.75 12.32
CA PRO A 17 -30.78 -9.59 12.63
C PRO A 17 -30.38 -8.97 11.28
N SER A 18 -30.87 -7.76 11.01
CA SER A 18 -30.39 -6.95 9.91
C SER A 18 -28.89 -6.73 10.16
N VAL A 19 -28.04 -7.48 9.47
CA VAL A 19 -26.63 -7.18 9.41
C VAL A 19 -26.56 -5.80 8.76
N ALA A 20 -26.37 -4.79 9.59
CA ALA A 20 -26.22 -3.42 9.14
C ALA A 20 -25.09 -3.43 8.10
N GLN A 21 -25.43 -3.26 6.85
CA GLN A 21 -24.46 -3.19 5.75
C GLN A 21 -23.56 -2.01 6.06
N GLU A 22 -22.33 -2.32 6.48
CA GLU A 22 -21.36 -1.31 6.88
C GLU A 22 -21.22 -0.30 5.74
N LYS A 23 -21.63 0.94 6.01
CA LYS A 23 -21.66 1.99 4.98
C LYS A 23 -20.24 2.21 4.50
N LEU A 24 -19.99 1.90 3.22
CA LEU A 24 -18.68 2.08 2.61
C LEU A 24 -18.23 3.54 2.82
N SER A 25 -17.06 3.71 3.40
CA SER A 25 -16.43 4.99 3.66
C SER A 25 -14.99 5.00 3.12
N ALA A 26 -14.42 6.19 2.93
CA ALA A 26 -13.01 6.28 2.53
C ALA A 26 -12.08 5.59 3.56
N LEU A 27 -12.42 5.69 4.85
CA LEU A 27 -11.67 5.02 5.92
C LEU A 27 -11.77 3.50 5.78
N SER A 28 -12.99 2.94 5.66
CA SER A 28 -13.16 1.48 5.55
C SER A 28 -12.54 0.89 4.29
N ILE A 29 -12.47 1.67 3.19
CA ILE A 29 -11.75 1.24 1.97
C ILE A 29 -10.24 1.14 2.26
N LEU A 30 -9.66 2.13 2.92
CA LEU A 30 -8.23 2.14 3.25
C LEU A 30 -7.87 1.07 4.30
N ASP A 31 -8.74 0.83 5.28
CA ASP A 31 -8.54 -0.22 6.28
C ASP A 31 -8.46 -1.61 5.61
N ARG A 32 -9.41 -1.93 4.73
CA ARG A 32 -9.39 -3.17 3.94
C ARG A 32 -8.17 -3.27 3.02
N THR A 33 -7.71 -2.15 2.44
CA THR A 33 -6.48 -2.13 1.66
C THR A 33 -5.26 -2.40 2.54
N SER A 34 -5.20 -1.81 3.73
CA SER A 34 -4.15 -2.06 4.72
C SER A 34 -4.10 -3.53 5.14
N GLU A 35 -5.25 -4.14 5.44
CA GLU A 35 -5.36 -5.58 5.74
C GLU A 35 -4.84 -6.43 4.57
N ARG A 36 -5.16 -6.04 3.34
CA ARG A 36 -4.68 -6.72 2.14
C ARG A 36 -3.17 -6.64 1.96
N MET A 37 -2.57 -5.51 2.35
CA MET A 37 -1.12 -5.30 2.34
C MET A 37 -0.39 -6.07 3.45
N LEU A 38 -1.06 -6.33 4.58
CA LEU A 38 -0.51 -7.03 5.74
C LEU A 38 -0.83 -8.55 5.74
N THR A 39 -1.21 -9.11 4.60
CA THR A 39 -1.54 -10.54 4.46
C THR A 39 -0.39 -11.45 4.92
N PRO A 40 -0.66 -12.55 5.64
CA PRO A 40 0.34 -13.58 5.94
C PRO A 40 1.04 -14.07 4.66
N GLY A 41 2.36 -14.25 4.71
CA GLY A 41 3.19 -14.62 3.56
C GLY A 41 3.65 -13.42 2.73
N GLY A 42 3.21 -12.21 3.07
CA GLY A 42 3.65 -10.97 2.43
C GLY A 42 3.03 -10.70 1.07
N ILE A 43 3.49 -9.65 0.45
CA ILE A 43 3.09 -9.24 -0.90
C ILE A 43 4.32 -9.08 -1.79
N SER A 44 4.12 -9.27 -3.09
CA SER A 44 5.08 -8.95 -4.14
C SER A 44 4.36 -8.18 -5.24
N ALA A 45 5.00 -7.15 -5.78
CA ALA A 45 4.45 -6.37 -6.87
C ALA A 45 5.55 -5.76 -7.76
N ASN A 46 5.20 -5.50 -9.00
CA ASN A 46 5.94 -4.60 -9.87
C ASN A 46 5.38 -3.19 -9.72
N PHE A 47 6.23 -2.18 -9.84
CA PHE A 47 5.78 -0.80 -9.86
C PHE A 47 6.46 0.01 -10.96
N THR A 48 5.80 1.09 -11.37
CA THR A 48 6.37 2.10 -12.26
C THR A 48 6.06 3.46 -11.67
N THR A 49 7.10 4.21 -11.33
CA THR A 49 7.01 5.59 -10.86
C THR A 49 7.26 6.54 -12.01
N THR A 50 6.34 7.45 -12.28
CA THR A 50 6.50 8.53 -13.25
C THR A 50 6.39 9.87 -12.55
N MET A 51 7.38 10.72 -12.68
CA MET A 51 7.38 12.10 -12.19
C MET A 51 6.83 13.02 -13.28
N PHE A 52 6.04 14.03 -12.87
CA PHE A 52 5.45 15.01 -13.78
C PHE A 52 5.76 16.42 -13.29
N GLN A 53 6.24 17.25 -14.19
CA GLN A 53 6.31 18.70 -14.00
C GLN A 53 5.05 19.31 -14.60
N GLY A 54 4.12 19.73 -13.71
CA GLY A 54 2.76 20.05 -14.16
C GLY A 54 2.07 18.83 -14.79
N THR A 55 1.81 18.85 -16.11
CA THR A 55 1.21 17.72 -16.85
C THR A 55 2.22 16.95 -17.70
N GLN A 56 3.46 17.40 -17.79
CA GLN A 56 4.50 16.81 -18.63
C GLN A 56 5.24 15.71 -17.89
N PRO A 57 5.26 14.46 -18.40
CA PRO A 57 6.05 13.39 -17.82
C PRO A 57 7.54 13.72 -18.00
N GLN A 58 8.32 13.49 -16.95
CA GLN A 58 9.77 13.69 -16.94
C GLN A 58 10.46 12.32 -16.89
N GLU A 59 10.68 11.82 -15.69
CA GLU A 59 11.39 10.57 -15.47
C GLU A 59 10.41 9.44 -15.18
N THR A 60 10.76 8.24 -15.64
CA THR A 60 10.03 7.00 -15.33
C THR A 60 11.00 5.92 -14.90
N ILE A 61 10.77 5.39 -13.69
CA ILE A 61 11.56 4.33 -13.07
C ILE A 61 10.63 3.15 -12.80
N SER A 62 11.03 1.95 -13.22
CA SER A 62 10.31 0.71 -12.90
C SER A 62 11.12 -0.14 -11.94
N GLY A 63 10.43 -0.91 -11.12
CA GLY A 63 11.07 -1.77 -10.14
C GLY A 63 10.15 -2.84 -9.60
N THR A 64 10.66 -3.59 -8.63
CA THR A 64 9.92 -4.60 -7.86
C THR A 64 9.91 -4.23 -6.40
N ILE A 65 8.88 -4.66 -5.69
CA ILE A 65 8.77 -4.50 -4.24
C ILE A 65 8.18 -5.76 -3.63
N ASP A 66 8.85 -6.25 -2.60
CA ASP A 66 8.40 -7.33 -1.74
C ASP A 66 8.24 -6.81 -0.32
N ILE A 67 7.13 -7.14 0.36
CA ILE A 67 6.80 -6.63 1.70
C ILE A 67 6.30 -7.79 2.58
N LEU A 68 6.80 -7.86 3.82
CA LEU A 68 6.28 -8.76 4.87
C LEU A 68 6.27 -8.05 6.22
N GLY A 69 5.08 -7.60 6.66
CA GLY A 69 4.96 -6.72 7.81
C GLY A 69 5.66 -5.39 7.57
N GLU A 70 6.64 -5.04 8.42
CA GLU A 70 7.44 -3.83 8.25
C GLU A 70 8.67 -4.02 7.34
N LYS A 71 9.00 -5.26 6.99
CA LYS A 71 10.14 -5.61 6.17
C LYS A 71 9.85 -5.38 4.70
N TYR A 72 10.86 -4.95 3.95
CA TYR A 72 10.72 -4.80 2.51
C TYR A 72 12.03 -5.03 1.75
N VAL A 73 11.88 -5.43 0.50
CA VAL A 73 12.92 -5.37 -0.53
C VAL A 73 12.40 -4.55 -1.68
N MET A 74 13.12 -3.54 -2.07
CA MET A 74 12.79 -2.73 -3.25
C MET A 74 13.98 -2.73 -4.20
N LYS A 75 13.73 -3.04 -5.48
CA LYS A 75 14.78 -3.08 -6.52
C LYS A 75 14.35 -2.23 -7.71
N THR A 76 15.25 -1.37 -8.14
CA THR A 76 15.19 -0.60 -9.39
C THR A 76 16.49 -0.79 -10.17
N PRO A 77 16.60 -0.37 -11.43
CA PRO A 77 17.85 -0.49 -12.19
C PRO A 77 19.04 0.21 -11.54
N GLY A 78 18.82 1.30 -10.79
CA GLY A 78 19.90 2.09 -10.16
C GLY A 78 20.11 1.82 -8.67
N MET A 79 19.17 1.17 -8.00
CA MET A 79 19.23 1.01 -6.54
C MET A 79 18.48 -0.24 -6.08
N SER A 80 19.05 -0.92 -5.11
CA SER A 80 18.37 -1.99 -4.36
C SER A 80 18.43 -1.71 -2.87
N THR A 81 17.31 -1.90 -2.19
CA THR A 81 17.20 -1.70 -0.74
C THR A 81 16.58 -2.93 -0.09
N TRP A 82 17.17 -3.40 0.98
CA TRP A 82 16.66 -4.45 1.86
C TRP A 82 16.46 -3.86 3.26
N PHE A 83 15.32 -4.10 3.86
CA PHE A 83 15.04 -3.73 5.25
C PHE A 83 14.43 -4.92 5.97
N ASN A 84 15.10 -5.39 7.03
CA ASN A 84 14.69 -6.59 7.77
C ASN A 84 13.84 -6.31 9.02
N GLY A 85 13.46 -5.05 9.21
CA GLY A 85 12.74 -4.58 10.41
C GLY A 85 13.63 -3.88 11.43
N THR A 86 14.95 -3.94 11.27
CA THR A 86 15.94 -3.26 12.12
C THR A 86 17.01 -2.58 11.28
N ASP A 87 17.66 -3.35 10.42
CA ASP A 87 18.75 -2.90 9.58
C ASP A 87 18.29 -2.69 8.15
N GLN A 88 18.87 -1.70 7.51
CA GLN A 88 18.66 -1.38 6.10
C GLN A 88 19.98 -1.44 5.35
N TRP A 89 19.99 -2.18 4.25
CA TRP A 89 21.07 -2.18 3.27
C TRP A 89 20.63 -1.44 2.03
N SER A 90 21.45 -0.49 1.56
CA SER A 90 21.19 0.27 0.34
C SER A 90 22.38 0.11 -0.61
N LEU A 91 22.15 -0.53 -1.74
CA LEU A 91 23.09 -0.72 -2.83
C LEU A 91 22.74 0.26 -3.95
N ILE A 92 23.71 1.10 -4.33
CA ILE A 92 23.61 1.96 -5.52
C ILE A 92 24.48 1.34 -6.60
N ALA A 93 23.86 1.02 -7.75
CA ALA A 93 24.57 0.38 -8.85
C ALA A 93 25.75 1.25 -9.32
N GLY A 94 26.92 0.62 -9.46
CA GLY A 94 28.15 1.26 -9.91
C GLY A 94 29.01 1.91 -8.83
N ASN A 95 28.53 2.00 -7.56
CA ASN A 95 29.36 2.58 -6.47
C ASN A 95 30.34 1.58 -5.84
N GLY A 96 30.15 0.27 -6.06
CA GLY A 96 30.99 -0.78 -5.43
C GLY A 96 30.77 -0.95 -3.92
N GLU A 97 29.79 -0.25 -3.35
CA GLU A 97 29.54 -0.21 -1.91
C GLU A 97 28.06 -0.46 -1.60
N VAL A 98 27.81 -1.07 -0.44
CA VAL A 98 26.51 -1.24 0.19
C VAL A 98 26.53 -0.53 1.54
N THR A 99 25.69 0.47 1.71
CA THR A 99 25.52 1.15 3.00
C THR A 99 24.63 0.31 3.91
N LEU A 100 25.10 0.01 5.10
CA LEU A 100 24.32 -0.62 6.18
C LEU A 100 23.99 0.46 7.23
N SER A 101 22.71 0.62 7.54
CA SER A 101 22.23 1.60 8.55
C SER A 101 21.10 0.98 9.38
N SER A 102 20.80 1.59 10.52
CA SER A 102 19.62 1.28 11.33
C SER A 102 18.73 2.53 11.39
N PRO A 103 17.79 2.69 10.41
CA PRO A 103 17.02 3.92 10.28
C PRO A 103 16.09 4.13 11.47
N THR A 104 15.97 5.38 11.89
CA THR A 104 15.01 5.79 12.93
C THR A 104 13.56 5.65 12.44
N PRO A 105 12.56 5.62 13.37
CA PRO A 105 11.15 5.61 12.98
C PRO A 105 10.76 6.81 12.08
N GLU A 106 11.36 7.99 12.32
CA GLU A 106 11.12 9.20 11.53
C GLU A 106 11.65 9.06 10.10
N GLU A 107 12.84 8.49 9.93
CA GLU A 107 13.43 8.20 8.61
C GLU A 107 12.64 7.16 7.85
N LEU A 108 12.18 6.09 8.52
CA LEU A 108 11.30 5.09 7.93
C LEU A 108 9.97 5.70 7.51
N GLN A 109 9.39 6.60 8.32
CA GLN A 109 8.16 7.28 7.96
C GLN A 109 8.32 8.15 6.70
N ALA A 110 9.51 8.70 6.47
CA ALA A 110 9.80 9.54 5.31
C ALA A 110 10.13 8.74 4.04
N SER A 111 10.77 7.56 4.15
CA SER A 111 11.38 6.83 3.04
C SER A 111 10.79 5.44 2.77
N SER A 112 10.17 4.81 3.77
CA SER A 112 9.64 3.45 3.62
C SER A 112 8.41 3.40 2.72
N PRO A 113 8.33 2.43 1.81
CA PRO A 113 7.10 2.15 1.06
C PRO A 113 5.89 1.86 1.97
N MET A 114 6.16 1.41 3.21
CA MET A 114 5.15 1.09 4.22
C MET A 114 4.55 2.35 4.88
N ALA A 115 5.20 3.51 4.76
CA ALA A 115 4.69 4.77 5.32
C ALA A 115 3.26 5.09 4.84
N PHE A 116 2.90 4.66 3.63
CA PHE A 116 1.56 4.87 3.08
C PHE A 116 0.47 4.00 3.72
N ILE A 117 0.83 2.88 4.36
CA ILE A 117 -0.16 1.92 4.92
C ILE A 117 -0.88 2.48 6.14
N GLY A 118 -0.25 3.37 6.89
CA GLY A 118 -0.82 3.95 8.12
C GLY A 118 -1.09 5.45 8.10
N ILE A 119 -0.56 6.16 7.10
CA ILE A 119 -0.58 7.64 7.04
C ILE A 119 -1.99 8.24 7.09
N TYR A 120 -2.98 7.51 6.57
CA TYR A 120 -4.37 7.98 6.48
C TYR A 120 -5.10 8.05 7.82
N LYS A 121 -4.60 7.38 8.85
CA LYS A 121 -5.28 7.30 10.16
C LYS A 121 -5.29 8.64 10.88
N GLN A 122 -4.33 9.51 10.62
CA GLN A 122 -4.21 10.82 11.27
C GLN A 122 -3.77 11.89 10.26
N GLY A 123 -4.18 13.14 10.53
CA GLY A 123 -3.69 14.30 9.78
C GLY A 123 -4.36 14.59 8.44
N PHE A 124 -5.30 13.74 7.96
CA PHE A 124 -5.94 13.90 6.66
C PHE A 124 -7.46 13.97 6.75
N ASN A 125 -8.06 14.71 5.83
CA ASN A 125 -9.46 14.62 5.46
C ASN A 125 -9.58 13.61 4.33
N LEU A 126 -10.44 12.61 4.52
CA LEU A 126 -10.61 11.49 3.61
C LEU A 126 -11.90 11.68 2.79
N SER A 127 -11.83 11.38 1.51
CA SER A 127 -12.99 11.28 0.62
C SER A 127 -12.73 10.22 -0.44
N TYR A 128 -13.78 9.69 -1.07
CA TYR A 128 -13.61 8.76 -2.19
C TYR A 128 -14.64 9.02 -3.28
N LYS A 129 -14.30 8.59 -4.48
CA LYS A 129 -15.21 8.55 -5.63
C LYS A 129 -15.01 7.24 -6.40
N LYS A 130 -16.05 6.84 -7.13
CA LYS A 130 -15.96 5.74 -8.10
C LYS A 130 -15.20 6.23 -9.33
N ALA A 131 -14.33 5.39 -9.84
CA ALA A 131 -13.55 5.65 -11.05
C ALA A 131 -13.29 4.33 -11.79
N GLU A 132 -12.60 4.43 -12.93
CA GLU A 132 -12.11 3.30 -13.69
C GLU A 132 -10.61 3.47 -13.96
N LEU A 133 -9.85 2.40 -13.84
CA LEU A 133 -8.42 2.37 -14.12
C LEU A 133 -8.06 1.04 -14.80
N ARG A 134 -7.48 1.10 -15.98
CA ARG A 134 -7.07 -0.09 -16.76
C ARG A 134 -8.21 -1.09 -16.93
N GLY A 135 -9.44 -0.62 -17.25
CA GLY A 135 -10.64 -1.45 -17.44
C GLY A 135 -11.22 -2.04 -16.15
N ARG A 136 -10.71 -1.67 -14.98
CA ARG A 136 -11.21 -2.13 -13.67
C ARG A 136 -11.91 -1.00 -12.92
N LYS A 137 -13.03 -1.32 -12.27
CA LYS A 137 -13.71 -0.38 -11.36
C LYS A 137 -12.84 -0.17 -10.12
N VAL A 138 -12.59 1.08 -9.76
CA VAL A 138 -11.76 1.45 -8.62
C VAL A 138 -12.46 2.46 -7.71
N TRP A 139 -12.00 2.53 -6.47
CA TRP A 139 -12.22 3.63 -5.56
C TRP A 139 -11.00 4.57 -5.63
N ASP A 140 -11.18 5.79 -6.12
CA ASP A 140 -10.18 6.86 -5.98
C ASP A 140 -10.34 7.47 -4.59
N VAL A 141 -9.53 7.05 -3.62
CA VAL A 141 -9.53 7.59 -2.27
C VAL A 141 -8.55 8.75 -2.19
N SER A 142 -9.05 9.92 -1.80
CA SER A 142 -8.27 11.17 -1.69
C SER A 142 -7.98 11.48 -0.23
N LEU A 143 -6.70 11.70 0.08
CA LEU A 143 -6.19 12.14 1.37
C LEU A 143 -5.70 13.59 1.21
N LYS A 144 -6.36 14.54 1.87
CA LYS A 144 -5.95 15.95 1.89
C LYS A 144 -5.51 16.33 3.31
N PRO A 145 -4.31 16.90 3.51
CA PRO A 145 -3.88 17.33 4.82
C PRO A 145 -4.90 18.23 5.50
N LYS A 146 -5.12 18.05 6.81
CA LYS A 146 -5.96 18.96 7.61
C LYS A 146 -5.29 20.31 7.81
N LYS A 147 -3.96 20.32 7.92
CA LYS A 147 -3.15 21.53 8.09
C LYS A 147 -2.90 22.19 6.72
N ARG A 148 -3.24 23.45 6.57
CA ARG A 148 -2.97 24.22 5.36
C ARG A 148 -1.46 24.35 5.09
N GLY A 149 -1.08 24.29 3.82
CA GLY A 149 0.32 24.44 3.38
C GLY A 149 1.22 23.23 3.65
N GLN A 150 0.66 22.11 4.15
CA GLN A 150 1.40 20.87 4.32
C GLN A 150 1.55 20.16 2.96
N GLU A 151 2.74 19.62 2.71
CA GLU A 151 3.02 18.75 1.58
C GLU A 151 3.12 17.28 2.05
N PRO A 152 2.68 16.35 1.22
CA PRO A 152 2.03 16.51 -0.08
C PRO A 152 0.63 17.16 0.06
N SER A 153 0.26 18.02 -0.90
CA SER A 153 -1.03 18.73 -0.86
C SER A 153 -2.24 17.83 -1.10
N VAL A 154 -2.03 16.69 -1.76
CA VAL A 154 -3.00 15.61 -1.90
C VAL A 154 -2.31 14.30 -2.24
N ILE A 155 -2.83 13.19 -1.69
CA ILE A 155 -2.52 11.82 -2.13
C ILE A 155 -3.81 11.21 -2.63
N ILE A 156 -3.78 10.55 -3.79
CA ILE A 156 -4.93 9.82 -4.33
C ILE A 156 -4.51 8.37 -4.53
N ILE A 157 -5.22 7.44 -3.89
CA ILE A 157 -4.98 6.00 -4.02
C ILE A 157 -6.13 5.40 -4.80
N SER A 158 -5.84 4.84 -5.98
CA SER A 158 -6.79 4.07 -6.77
C SER A 158 -6.75 2.62 -6.33
N ILE A 159 -7.85 2.13 -5.78
CA ILE A 159 -7.99 0.83 -5.14
C ILE A 159 -9.02 0.01 -5.92
N ASP A 160 -8.70 -1.23 -6.29
CA ASP A 160 -9.65 -2.11 -6.94
C ASP A 160 -10.89 -2.32 -6.08
N SER A 161 -12.06 -2.13 -6.67
CA SER A 161 -13.33 -2.14 -5.94
C SER A 161 -13.77 -3.54 -5.47
N LYS A 162 -13.16 -4.61 -5.98
CA LYS A 162 -13.47 -6.00 -5.64
C LYS A 162 -12.44 -6.61 -4.70
N THR A 163 -11.15 -6.40 -5.01
CA THR A 163 -10.05 -7.06 -4.28
C THR A 163 -9.44 -6.19 -3.19
N PHE A 164 -9.73 -4.89 -3.16
CA PHE A 164 -9.11 -3.89 -2.29
C PHE A 164 -7.59 -3.77 -2.44
N GLU A 165 -7.06 -4.21 -3.56
CA GLU A 165 -5.65 -4.10 -3.90
C GLU A 165 -5.34 -2.69 -4.43
N PRO A 166 -4.25 -2.04 -4.01
CA PRO A 166 -3.85 -0.75 -4.55
C PRO A 166 -3.36 -0.93 -5.99
N MET A 167 -3.85 -0.10 -6.90
CA MET A 167 -3.48 -0.14 -8.32
C MET A 167 -2.63 1.05 -8.76
N CYS A 168 -2.80 2.19 -8.08
CA CYS A 168 -2.07 3.41 -8.40
C CYS A 168 -2.07 4.36 -7.21
N ILE A 169 -0.94 5.01 -6.96
CA ILE A 169 -0.81 6.10 -5.98
C ILE A 169 -0.38 7.34 -6.75
N ARG A 170 -1.08 8.45 -6.55
CA ARG A 170 -0.74 9.76 -7.13
C ARG A 170 -0.51 10.75 -6.00
N ILE A 171 0.64 11.38 -5.99
CA ILE A 171 1.10 12.29 -4.94
C ILE A 171 1.33 13.65 -5.57
N ARG A 172 0.75 14.70 -5.00
CA ARG A 172 0.94 16.07 -5.46
C ARG A 172 1.77 16.85 -4.46
N ASN A 173 2.92 17.34 -4.93
CA ASN A 173 3.77 18.27 -4.20
C ASN A 173 3.80 19.60 -4.97
N LYS A 174 3.23 20.66 -4.38
CA LYS A 174 3.05 21.96 -5.07
C LYS A 174 2.29 21.80 -6.39
N LYS A 175 2.94 22.00 -7.53
CA LYS A 175 2.38 21.85 -8.87
C LYS A 175 2.70 20.51 -9.53
N ASP A 176 3.64 19.76 -8.97
CA ASP A 176 4.20 18.55 -9.56
C ASP A 176 3.51 17.30 -9.02
N TRP A 177 3.47 16.28 -9.86
CA TRP A 177 2.85 15.01 -9.53
C TRP A 177 3.86 13.86 -9.61
N THR A 178 3.72 12.92 -8.69
CA THR A 178 4.33 11.60 -8.80
C THR A 178 3.22 10.57 -8.93
N ARG A 179 3.31 9.71 -9.91
CA ARG A 179 2.39 8.58 -10.12
C ARG A 179 3.15 7.28 -9.96
N ILE A 180 2.71 6.46 -9.01
CA ILE A 180 3.22 5.11 -8.77
C ILE A 180 2.13 4.15 -9.25
N SER A 181 2.36 3.49 -10.40
CA SER A 181 1.48 2.44 -10.92
C SER A 181 1.93 1.11 -10.34
N ILE A 182 1.01 0.35 -9.76
CA ILE A 182 1.26 -0.98 -9.18
C ILE A 182 0.72 -2.02 -10.14
N ASN A 183 1.55 -2.99 -10.49
CA ASN A 183 1.25 -4.08 -11.41
C ASN A 183 1.59 -5.41 -10.75
N ASP A 184 1.01 -6.49 -11.26
CA ASP A 184 1.30 -7.87 -10.84
C ASP A 184 1.28 -8.06 -9.31
N PHE A 185 0.32 -7.40 -8.65
CA PHE A 185 0.16 -7.49 -7.20
C PHE A 185 -0.21 -8.92 -6.79
N LYS A 186 0.62 -9.52 -5.93
CA LYS A 186 0.43 -10.87 -5.38
C LYS A 186 0.40 -10.79 -3.87
N SER A 187 -0.72 -11.14 -3.26
CA SER A 187 -0.81 -11.33 -1.80
C SER A 187 -0.54 -12.79 -1.44
N GLY A 188 0.01 -13.04 -0.25
CA GLY A 188 0.41 -14.38 0.17
C GLY A 188 1.54 -14.92 -0.70
N ALA A 189 2.55 -14.11 -1.00
CA ALA A 189 3.64 -14.43 -1.91
C ALA A 189 4.61 -15.51 -1.36
N GLY A 190 4.45 -15.92 -0.10
CA GLY A 190 5.28 -16.95 0.51
C GLY A 190 6.72 -16.51 0.78
N LEU A 191 6.91 -15.22 1.05
CA LEU A 191 8.23 -14.64 1.23
C LEU A 191 8.90 -15.14 2.52
N PRO A 192 10.08 -15.79 2.45
CA PRO A 192 10.79 -16.24 3.64
C PRO A 192 11.38 -15.03 4.39
N VAL A 193 11.47 -15.12 5.72
CA VAL A 193 12.00 -14.03 6.56
C VAL A 193 13.42 -13.61 6.16
N GLY A 194 14.26 -14.56 5.75
CA GLY A 194 15.63 -14.30 5.31
C GLY A 194 15.74 -13.50 4.01
N HIS A 195 14.67 -13.41 3.20
CA HIS A 195 14.62 -12.65 1.95
C HIS A 195 14.91 -11.16 2.13
N PHE A 196 14.64 -10.63 3.33
CA PHE A 196 14.76 -9.21 3.65
C PHE A 196 16.15 -8.81 4.16
N ASN A 197 17.07 -9.73 4.28
CA ASN A 197 18.48 -9.44 4.55
C ASN A 197 19.26 -9.25 3.24
N TYR A 198 20.29 -8.42 3.29
CA TYR A 198 21.19 -8.27 2.15
C TYR A 198 21.86 -9.60 1.79
N PRO A 199 21.73 -10.07 0.54
CA PRO A 199 22.31 -11.36 0.14
C PRO A 199 23.77 -11.20 -0.31
N ALA A 200 24.69 -11.01 0.62
CA ALA A 200 26.09 -10.72 0.36
C ALA A 200 26.78 -11.72 -0.60
N LYS A 201 26.32 -12.97 -0.63
CA LYS A 201 26.85 -13.98 -1.56
C LYS A 201 26.51 -13.72 -3.03
N GLU A 202 25.42 -12.95 -3.30
CA GLU A 202 24.98 -12.59 -4.64
C GLU A 202 25.71 -11.33 -5.15
N TYR A 203 26.36 -10.58 -4.24
CA TYR A 203 27.04 -9.32 -4.51
C TYR A 203 28.44 -9.30 -3.90
N PRO A 204 29.33 -10.26 -4.26
CA PRO A 204 30.64 -10.41 -3.61
C PRO A 204 31.61 -9.26 -3.92
N GLU A 205 31.32 -8.47 -4.96
CA GLU A 205 32.13 -7.32 -5.39
C GLU A 205 31.83 -6.03 -4.62
N TYR A 206 30.77 -6.02 -3.78
CA TYR A 206 30.39 -4.82 -3.04
C TYR A 206 30.91 -4.86 -1.60
N GLU A 207 31.58 -3.77 -1.18
CA GLU A 207 32.01 -3.59 0.20
C GLU A 207 30.85 -3.07 1.06
N ILE A 208 30.70 -3.62 2.27
CA ILE A 208 29.69 -3.14 3.23
C ILE A 208 30.27 -2.02 4.06
N ILE A 209 29.70 -0.82 3.90
CA ILE A 209 30.00 0.36 4.72
C ILE A 209 29.00 0.41 5.87
N ASP A 210 29.43 0.07 7.08
CA ASP A 210 28.58 0.08 8.28
C ASP A 210 28.52 1.48 8.88
N MET A 211 27.32 2.06 8.87
CA MET A 211 27.01 3.42 9.37
C MET A 211 26.10 3.41 10.60
N ARG A 212 25.95 2.26 11.27
CA ARG A 212 25.09 2.14 12.47
C ARG A 212 25.73 2.75 13.71
#